data_fd1cc8df841ccf08ba5caf1fa52a0c4d
#
_entry.id   fd1cc8df841ccf08ba5caf1fa52a0c4d
#
_cell.length_a   1.000
_cell.length_b   1.000
_cell.length_c   1.000
_cell.angle_alpha   90.00
_cell.angle_beta   90.00
_cell.angle_gamma   90.00
#
_symmetry.space_group_name_H-M   'P 1'
#
loop_
_entity.id
_entity.type
_entity.pdbx_description
1 polymer ?
#
loop_
_entity_poly.entity_id
_entity_poly.type
_entity_poly.pdbx_seq_one_letter_code
_entity_poly.pdbx_strand_id
1 'polypeptide(L)'
;MVYKYIIYVCCAAIGIVNSYTVIKEWGGRKKRCTLKVPAKVVEVLTMKPKGEFVLMHKPIFETCIMGNDVIINSAIYTHLIKLKTGQKLQIYINPDNPQDFMYASPYKNKLLFRDMLGCVMPLVMLLYLFLRFN
;
A
#
# COMPACT_ATOMS: atom_id res chain seq x y z
N MET A 1 20.95 -15.15 28.04
CA MET A 1 21.31 -13.73 27.90
C MET A 1 21.52 -13.33 26.42
N VAL A 2 22.34 -14.06 25.70
CA VAL A 2 22.67 -13.74 24.28
C VAL A 2 21.42 -13.65 23.38
N TYR A 3 20.44 -14.52 23.55
CA TYR A 3 19.21 -14.54 22.75
C TYR A 3 18.37 -13.27 22.85
N LYS A 4 18.37 -12.58 23.98
CA LYS A 4 17.65 -11.29 24.13
C LYS A 4 18.21 -10.23 23.19
N TYR A 5 19.53 -10.11 23.14
CA TYR A 5 20.20 -9.12 22.29
C TYR A 5 19.99 -9.43 20.81
N ILE A 6 19.98 -10.71 20.43
CA ILE A 6 19.70 -11.11 19.04
C ILE A 6 18.28 -10.69 18.64
N ILE A 7 17.29 -10.93 19.49
CA ILE A 7 15.90 -10.51 19.23
C ILE A 7 15.80 -8.99 19.08
N TYR A 8 16.45 -8.22 19.96
CA TYR A 8 16.45 -6.76 19.87
C TYR A 8 17.07 -6.25 18.57
N VAL A 9 18.21 -6.81 18.17
CA VAL A 9 18.89 -6.44 16.92
C VAL A 9 18.03 -6.80 15.73
N CYS A 10 17.40 -7.97 15.71
CA CYS A 10 16.50 -8.38 14.64
C CYS A 10 15.28 -7.46 14.51
N CYS A 11 14.61 -7.13 15.63
CA CYS A 11 13.47 -6.22 15.62
C CYS A 11 13.85 -4.82 15.13
N ALA A 12 14.99 -4.31 15.58
CA ALA A 12 15.50 -3.01 15.17
C ALA A 12 15.83 -3.00 13.66
N ALA A 13 16.51 -4.04 13.17
CA ALA A 13 16.85 -4.18 11.76
C ALA A 13 15.60 -4.25 10.86
N ILE A 14 14.60 -5.04 11.23
CA ILE A 14 13.32 -5.12 10.52
C ILE A 14 12.62 -3.77 10.48
N GLY A 15 12.55 -3.06 11.60
CA GLY A 15 11.96 -1.72 11.68
C GLY A 15 12.65 -0.70 10.76
N ILE A 16 13.97 -0.69 10.74
CA ILE A 16 14.78 0.21 9.89
C ILE A 16 14.57 -0.13 8.41
N VAL A 17 14.65 -1.39 8.03
CA VAL A 17 14.47 -1.83 6.62
C VAL A 17 13.05 -1.51 6.13
N ASN A 18 12.02 -1.80 6.93
CA ASN A 18 10.63 -1.48 6.58
C ASN A 18 10.44 0.03 6.41
N SER A 19 10.94 0.84 7.34
CA SER A 19 10.84 2.30 7.26
C SER A 19 11.53 2.86 6.02
N TYR A 20 12.73 2.38 5.71
CA TYR A 20 13.46 2.79 4.50
C TYR A 20 12.68 2.43 3.23
N THR A 21 12.17 1.21 3.14
CA THR A 21 11.42 0.71 1.98
C THR A 21 10.14 1.53 1.77
N VAL A 22 9.38 1.78 2.83
CA VAL A 22 8.14 2.57 2.78
C VAL A 22 8.43 4.00 2.34
N ILE A 23 9.40 4.67 2.94
CA ILE A 23 9.77 6.06 2.58
C ILE A 23 10.21 6.13 1.13
N LYS A 24 11.06 5.21 0.69
CA LYS A 24 11.55 5.17 -0.69
C LYS A 24 10.42 4.94 -1.70
N GLU A 25 9.53 4.00 -1.43
CA GLU A 25 8.42 3.66 -2.32
C GLU A 25 7.41 4.82 -2.43
N TRP A 26 6.95 5.35 -1.31
CA TRP A 26 6.00 6.46 -1.29
C TRP A 26 6.58 7.75 -1.88
N GLY A 27 7.82 8.07 -1.56
CA GLY A 27 8.51 9.23 -2.13
C GLY A 27 8.73 9.09 -3.63
N GLY A 28 9.09 7.91 -4.11
CA GLY A 28 9.23 7.62 -5.53
C GLY A 28 7.90 7.72 -6.29
N ARG A 29 6.83 7.13 -5.78
CA ARG A 29 5.49 7.23 -6.38
C ARG A 29 4.97 8.67 -6.41
N LYS A 30 5.15 9.42 -5.32
CA LYS A 30 4.75 10.83 -5.26
C LYS A 30 5.46 11.68 -6.31
N LYS A 31 6.71 11.38 -6.61
CA LYS A 31 7.47 12.09 -7.65
C LYS A 31 7.05 11.69 -9.06
N ARG A 32 6.70 10.43 -9.30
CA ARG A 32 6.31 9.93 -10.62
C ARG A 32 4.84 10.18 -10.94
N CYS A 33 3.96 9.93 -9.98
CA CYS A 33 2.51 10.04 -10.15
C CYS A 33 2.05 11.46 -9.87
N THR A 34 2.14 12.32 -10.85
CA THR A 34 1.88 13.77 -10.74
C THR A 34 0.56 14.20 -11.36
N LEU A 35 0.01 13.43 -12.30
CA LEU A 35 -1.20 13.77 -13.02
C LEU A 35 -2.43 13.21 -12.29
N LYS A 36 -3.27 14.10 -11.78
CA LYS A 36 -4.55 13.74 -11.14
C LYS A 36 -5.63 13.57 -12.19
N VAL A 37 -6.24 12.40 -12.24
CA VAL A 37 -7.30 12.07 -13.19
C VAL A 37 -8.49 11.40 -12.51
N PRO A 38 -9.72 11.62 -12.99
CA PRO A 38 -10.87 10.85 -12.57
C PRO A 38 -10.79 9.45 -13.17
N ALA A 39 -11.09 8.43 -12.37
CA ALA A 39 -11.13 7.05 -12.80
C ALA A 39 -12.47 6.41 -12.43
N LYS A 40 -12.91 5.47 -13.23
CA LYS A 40 -14.10 4.66 -12.99
C LYS A 40 -13.69 3.20 -12.83
N VAL A 41 -14.21 2.55 -11.81
CA VAL A 41 -14.00 1.11 -11.61
C VAL A 41 -14.82 0.34 -12.63
N VAL A 42 -14.15 -0.37 -13.53
CA VAL A 42 -14.78 -1.19 -14.57
C VAL A 42 -15.08 -2.58 -14.04
N GLU A 43 -14.13 -3.14 -13.32
CA GLU A 43 -14.19 -4.50 -12.80
C GLU A 43 -13.45 -4.60 -11.46
N VAL A 44 -13.90 -5.48 -10.60
CA VAL A 44 -13.19 -5.82 -9.35
C VAL A 44 -12.96 -7.32 -9.32
N LEU A 45 -11.72 -7.72 -9.47
CA LEU A 45 -11.31 -9.12 -9.31
C LEU A 45 -11.19 -9.42 -7.83
N THR A 46 -11.75 -10.56 -7.42
CA THR A 46 -11.68 -11.01 -6.04
C THR A 46 -10.89 -12.31 -5.96
N MET A 47 -10.06 -12.41 -4.93
CA MET A 47 -9.28 -13.60 -4.64
C MET A 47 -9.36 -13.92 -3.15
N LYS A 48 -9.54 -15.20 -2.84
CA LYS A 48 -9.43 -15.70 -1.47
C LYS A 48 -8.18 -16.59 -1.38
N PRO A 49 -7.08 -16.11 -0.79
CA PRO A 49 -5.89 -16.93 -0.63
C PRO A 49 -6.18 -18.16 0.23
N LYS A 50 -5.51 -19.27 -0.06
CA LYS A 50 -5.61 -20.50 0.74
C LYS A 50 -5.14 -20.21 2.17
N GLY A 51 -5.97 -20.56 3.16
CA GLY A 51 -5.64 -20.37 4.58
C GLY A 51 -5.95 -19.00 5.14
N GLU A 52 -6.46 -18.06 4.33
CA GLU A 52 -6.91 -16.75 4.80
C GLU A 52 -8.43 -16.64 4.82
N PHE A 53 -8.96 -15.91 5.81
CA PHE A 53 -10.41 -15.68 5.94
C PHE A 53 -10.87 -14.41 5.25
N VAL A 54 -9.95 -13.61 4.71
CA VAL A 54 -10.23 -12.29 4.15
C VAL A 54 -10.19 -12.34 2.62
N LEU A 55 -11.24 -11.79 2.00
CA LEU A 55 -11.29 -11.58 0.56
C LEU A 55 -10.39 -10.41 0.17
N MET A 56 -9.54 -10.63 -0.82
CA MET A 56 -8.72 -9.59 -1.43
C MET A 56 -9.34 -9.13 -2.73
N HIS A 57 -9.27 -7.83 -2.98
CA HIS A 57 -9.84 -7.17 -4.15
C HIS A 57 -8.74 -6.50 -4.99
N LYS A 58 -8.88 -6.62 -6.29
CA LYS A 58 -8.03 -5.96 -7.27
C LYS A 58 -8.91 -5.21 -8.26
N PRO A 59 -9.01 -3.88 -8.15
CA PRO A 59 -9.81 -3.09 -9.05
C PRO A 59 -9.10 -2.88 -10.39
N ILE A 60 -9.90 -2.79 -11.45
CA ILE A 60 -9.49 -2.37 -12.78
C ILE A 60 -10.18 -1.04 -13.06
N PHE A 61 -9.41 -0.03 -13.41
CA PHE A 61 -9.89 1.32 -13.67
C PHE A 61 -9.91 1.65 -15.15
N GLU A 62 -10.87 2.46 -15.57
CA GLU A 62 -10.89 3.16 -16.82
C GLU A 62 -10.75 4.65 -16.57
N THR A 63 -9.88 5.30 -17.30
CA THR A 63 -9.69 6.75 -17.25
C THR A 63 -9.44 7.30 -18.65
N CYS A 64 -9.75 8.58 -18.85
CA CYS A 64 -9.47 9.30 -20.09
C CYS A 64 -8.24 10.20 -19.89
N ILE A 65 -7.21 9.98 -20.71
CA ILE A 65 -5.97 10.75 -20.69
C ILE A 65 -5.79 11.35 -22.08
N MET A 66 -5.79 12.67 -22.18
CA MET A 66 -5.64 13.42 -23.44
C MET A 66 -6.61 12.94 -24.55
N GLY A 67 -7.87 12.65 -24.19
CA GLY A 67 -8.90 12.18 -25.10
C GLY A 67 -8.85 10.67 -25.43
N ASN A 68 -7.91 9.93 -24.90
CA ASN A 68 -7.79 8.48 -25.05
C ASN A 68 -8.24 7.75 -23.81
N ASP A 69 -9.08 6.73 -23.99
CA ASP A 69 -9.48 5.84 -22.90
C ASP A 69 -8.35 4.86 -22.59
N VAL A 70 -7.94 4.81 -21.34
CA VAL A 70 -6.86 3.95 -20.85
C VAL A 70 -7.38 3.07 -19.73
N ILE A 71 -7.08 1.78 -19.82
CA ILE A 71 -7.40 0.81 -18.76
C ILE A 71 -6.18 0.65 -17.86
N ILE A 72 -6.37 0.87 -16.57
CA ILE A 72 -5.35 0.71 -15.55
C ILE A 72 -5.64 -0.56 -14.75
N ASN A 73 -4.72 -1.50 -14.84
CA ASN A 73 -4.80 -2.76 -14.13
C ASN A 73 -3.94 -2.70 -12.88
N SER A 74 -4.58 -2.66 -11.71
CA SER A 74 -3.86 -2.68 -10.44
C SER A 74 -3.04 -3.97 -10.29
N ALA A 75 -1.77 -3.86 -9.97
CA ALA A 75 -0.89 -5.02 -9.81
C ALA A 75 -1.11 -5.78 -8.49
N ILE A 76 -1.77 -5.17 -7.50
CA ILE A 76 -1.80 -5.67 -6.13
C ILE A 76 -3.24 -5.90 -5.67
N TYR A 77 -3.50 -7.10 -5.14
CA TYR A 77 -4.71 -7.39 -4.38
C TYR A 77 -4.61 -6.79 -2.97
N THR A 78 -5.70 -6.19 -2.50
CA THR A 78 -5.80 -5.66 -1.14
C THR A 78 -7.19 -5.86 -0.55
N HIS A 79 -7.27 -6.06 0.75
CA HIS A 79 -8.54 -6.09 1.51
C HIS A 79 -8.93 -4.72 2.08
N LEU A 80 -8.01 -3.75 2.06
CA LEU A 80 -8.19 -2.43 2.69
C LEU A 80 -9.05 -1.49 1.87
N ILE A 81 -9.06 -1.65 0.55
CA ILE A 81 -9.80 -0.81 -0.38
C ILE A 81 -10.90 -1.65 -1.01
N LYS A 82 -12.13 -1.40 -0.61
CA LYS A 82 -13.31 -2.04 -1.17
C LYS A 82 -13.98 -1.07 -2.13
N LEU A 83 -13.85 -1.33 -3.41
CA LEU A 83 -14.46 -0.56 -4.48
C LEU A 83 -15.57 -1.39 -5.13
N LYS A 84 -16.58 -0.71 -5.65
CA LYS A 84 -17.67 -1.32 -6.40
C LYS A 84 -17.53 -0.97 -7.88
N THR A 85 -17.92 -1.91 -8.75
CA THR A 85 -18.00 -1.65 -10.20
C THR A 85 -18.89 -0.44 -10.48
N GLY A 86 -18.42 0.46 -11.31
CA GLY A 86 -19.09 1.73 -11.63
C GLY A 86 -18.76 2.88 -10.68
N GLN A 87 -18.06 2.65 -9.58
CA GLN A 87 -17.64 3.70 -8.66
C GLN A 87 -16.61 4.62 -9.30
N LYS A 88 -16.79 5.92 -9.10
CA LYS A 88 -15.84 6.94 -9.57
C LYS A 88 -14.94 7.39 -8.42
N LEU A 89 -13.66 7.57 -8.71
CA LEU A 89 -12.67 8.08 -7.75
C LEU A 89 -11.59 8.87 -8.48
N GLN A 90 -10.75 9.55 -7.69
CA GLN A 90 -9.59 10.25 -8.21
C GLN A 90 -8.34 9.43 -7.96
N ILE A 91 -7.45 9.39 -8.93
CA ILE A 91 -6.14 8.77 -8.84
C ILE A 91 -5.07 9.70 -9.40
N TYR A 92 -3.82 9.47 -8.98
CA TYR A 92 -2.65 10.10 -9.55
C TYR A 92 -1.92 9.09 -10.42
N ILE A 93 -1.64 9.43 -11.65
CA ILE A 93 -0.92 8.57 -12.59
C ILE A 93 0.43 9.15 -12.97
N ASN A 94 1.34 8.26 -13.37
CA ASN A 94 2.57 8.64 -14.04
C ASN A 94 2.27 8.95 -15.51
N PRO A 95 2.52 10.18 -15.99
CA PRO A 95 2.26 10.54 -17.39
C PRO A 95 3.01 9.66 -18.40
N ASP A 96 4.18 9.17 -18.03
CA ASP A 96 5.01 8.32 -18.91
C ASP A 96 4.57 6.85 -18.88
N ASN A 97 3.94 6.40 -17.78
CA ASN A 97 3.43 5.05 -17.64
C ASN A 97 2.12 5.05 -16.83
N PRO A 98 0.94 5.06 -17.49
CA PRO A 98 -0.35 5.11 -16.80
C PRO A 98 -0.64 3.92 -15.87
N GLN A 99 0.06 2.78 -16.05
CA GLN A 99 -0.08 1.63 -15.16
C GLN A 99 0.57 1.88 -13.78
N ASP A 100 1.49 2.82 -13.68
CA ASP A 100 2.06 3.30 -12.43
C ASP A 100 1.16 4.41 -11.87
N PHE A 101 0.36 4.08 -10.88
CA PHE A 101 -0.62 4.98 -10.30
C PHE A 101 -0.61 4.97 -8.78
N MET A 102 -1.21 5.98 -8.19
CA MET A 102 -1.38 6.13 -6.75
C MET A 102 -2.81 6.58 -6.44
N TYR A 103 -3.42 6.00 -5.42
CA TYR A 103 -4.73 6.45 -4.96
C TYR A 103 -4.65 7.87 -4.38
N ALA A 104 -5.72 8.65 -4.60
CA ALA A 104 -5.95 9.89 -3.87
C ALA A 104 -6.61 9.60 -2.50
N SER A 105 -6.68 10.61 -1.64
CA SER A 105 -7.42 10.49 -0.38
C SER A 105 -8.92 10.24 -0.65
N PRO A 106 -9.62 9.44 0.18
CA PRO A 106 -9.20 8.85 1.46
C PRO A 106 -8.42 7.53 1.33
N TYR A 107 -8.40 6.88 0.18
CA TYR A 107 -7.78 5.56 -0.01
C TYR A 107 -6.27 5.58 0.20
N LYS A 108 -5.61 6.64 -0.24
CA LYS A 108 -4.19 6.87 0.03
C LYS A 108 -3.88 6.80 1.52
N ASN A 109 -4.70 7.42 2.35
CA ASN A 109 -4.48 7.47 3.79
C ASN A 109 -4.60 6.10 4.45
N LYS A 110 -5.52 5.25 3.98
CA LYS A 110 -5.65 3.87 4.47
C LYS A 110 -4.41 3.03 4.18
N LEU A 111 -3.88 3.13 2.97
CA LEU A 111 -2.67 2.40 2.56
C LEU A 111 -1.44 2.92 3.30
N LEU A 112 -1.30 4.23 3.42
CA LEU A 112 -0.21 4.85 4.17
C LEU A 112 -0.24 4.43 5.65
N PHE A 113 -1.42 4.42 6.27
CA PHE A 113 -1.59 3.98 7.66
C PHE A 113 -1.16 2.51 7.84
N ARG A 114 -1.56 1.62 6.93
CA ARG A 114 -1.10 0.23 6.93
C ARG A 114 0.42 0.12 6.91
N ASP A 115 1.05 0.85 5.99
CA ASP A 115 2.50 0.80 5.80
C ASP A 115 3.24 1.40 7.01
N MET A 116 2.69 2.46 7.61
CA MET A 116 3.20 3.03 8.86
C MET A 116 3.09 2.06 10.04
N LEU A 117 2.00 1.32 10.14
CA LEU A 117 1.85 0.27 11.18
C LEU A 117 2.95 -0.80 11.04
N GLY A 118 3.26 -1.22 9.82
CA GLY A 118 4.35 -2.15 9.55
C GLY A 118 5.73 -1.64 10.00
N CYS A 119 5.93 -0.32 10.03
CA CYS A 119 7.15 0.30 10.55
C CYS A 119 7.16 0.41 12.08
N VAL A 120 6.02 0.72 12.68
CA VAL A 120 5.89 0.98 14.14
C VAL A 120 5.82 -0.31 14.95
N MET A 121 5.17 -1.36 14.45
CA MET A 121 4.97 -2.61 15.17
C MET A 121 6.26 -3.26 15.68
N PRO A 122 7.34 -3.36 14.90
CA PRO A 122 8.61 -3.89 15.42
C PRO A 122 9.19 -3.07 16.58
N LEU A 123 9.02 -1.74 16.53
CA LEU A 123 9.48 -0.85 17.60
C LEU A 123 8.66 -1.02 18.88
N VAL A 124 7.35 -1.16 18.76
CA VAL A 124 6.45 -1.43 19.91
C VAL A 124 6.79 -2.78 20.54
N MET A 125 7.04 -3.79 19.70
CA MET A 125 7.45 -5.11 20.19
C MET A 125 8.80 -5.05 20.93
N LEU A 126 9.74 -4.28 20.40
CA LEU A 126 11.04 -4.06 21.02
C LEU A 126 10.90 -3.39 22.40
N LEU A 127 10.07 -2.35 22.51
CA LEU A 127 9.78 -1.67 23.76
C LEU A 127 9.11 -2.61 24.77
N TYR A 128 8.12 -3.40 24.32
CA TYR A 128 7.44 -4.38 25.18
C TYR A 128 8.43 -5.42 25.73
N LEU A 129 9.29 -5.96 24.88
CA LEU A 129 10.32 -6.92 25.32
C LEU A 129 11.30 -6.30 26.30
N PHE A 130 11.70 -5.05 26.06
CA PHE A 130 12.57 -4.33 26.96
C PHE A 130 11.95 -4.16 28.36
N LEU A 131 10.70 -3.72 28.42
CA LEU A 131 9.98 -3.52 29.69
C LEU A 131 9.70 -4.82 30.43
N ARG A 132 9.51 -5.93 29.71
CA ARG A 132 9.21 -7.22 30.33
C ARG A 132 10.45 -7.95 30.89
N PHE A 133 11.60 -7.73 30.27
CA PHE A 133 12.83 -8.48 30.60
C PHE A 133 13.90 -7.67 31.33
N ASN A 134 13.64 -6.42 31.63
CA ASN A 134 14.37 -5.57 32.55
C ASN A 134 13.54 -5.27 33.80
#